data_e72d95e0d8b240440ae328dc4d75c53f
#
_entry.id   e72d95e0d8b240440ae328dc4d75c53f
#
_cell.length_a   1.000
_cell.length_b   1.000
_cell.length_c   1.000
_cell.angle_alpha   90.00
_cell.angle_beta   90.00
_cell.angle_gamma   90.00
#
_symmetry.space_group_name_H-M   'P 1'
#
loop_
_entity.id
_entity.type
_entity.pdbx_description
1 polymer ?
#
loop_
_entity_poly.entity_id
_entity_poly.type
_entity_poly.pdbx_seq_one_letter_code
_entity_poly.pdbx_strand_id
1 'polypeptide(L)'
;LRETQGDTETSIRNNIVNSIQSIVNLLWSIVLIVTAIVLIPVFVVEALLNFIYCVKPAPRNNKTGLMRILFHIKWRVSGIIRKNLSFAYLKLSLASLGFDLFKAFKVKKNRIVFISNRREAISGNYEYIYDKLIDNKKLDIRTVFDTTEGYLTCFKYGYYMATAKVLLVDDYIELIYKLPRREDNYLIQVWHACGAFKTFGFSRLGRPGGQKQKNNAHRNYDFCTVSSSEICKYYAEGFGLSLEKVVPTGVPRTDVFFSKEYKEKARSEIYSKYPELKDKKVILFAPTFRGNGKKTGFYPENRFDFIKLYEHFKGEYVIIIKHHPFVNNRVEIPAEYEGKIIDMSENEELNELLFITDILITDYSSVVFEASLLDIPMLFYSFDLQNYIATRGFYYEYDSFVPGKIVYNMDSLIEAIDKKDFESEKIDAFKHKFFDELDGKAGKRVADLVVSLLDK
;
A
#
# COMPACT_ATOMS: atom_id res chain seq x y z
N LEU A 1 -39.84 1.73 -27.98
CA LEU A 1 -38.90 2.56 -28.81
C LEU A 1 -38.95 4.06 -28.45
N ARG A 2 -40.06 4.61 -27.93
CA ARG A 2 -40.14 6.03 -27.50
C ARG A 2 -39.66 6.24 -26.07
N GLU A 3 -39.81 5.29 -25.17
CA GLU A 3 -39.29 5.38 -23.78
C GLU A 3 -37.78 5.34 -23.73
N THR A 4 -37.11 4.52 -24.55
CA THR A 4 -35.66 4.41 -24.60
C THR A 4 -34.97 5.64 -25.21
N GLN A 5 -35.63 6.47 -26.05
CA GLN A 5 -35.10 7.72 -26.56
C GLN A 5 -35.15 8.85 -25.52
N GLY A 6 -36.20 8.94 -24.72
CA GLY A 6 -36.33 9.94 -23.66
C GLY A 6 -35.29 9.80 -22.56
N ASP A 7 -34.99 8.55 -22.16
CA ASP A 7 -33.97 8.27 -21.16
C ASP A 7 -32.56 8.60 -21.65
N THR A 8 -32.29 8.39 -22.94
CA THR A 8 -30.99 8.71 -23.55
C THR A 8 -30.76 10.22 -23.65
N GLU A 9 -31.76 11.00 -24.06
CA GLU A 9 -31.67 12.47 -24.13
C GLU A 9 -31.52 13.10 -22.74
N THR A 10 -32.25 12.62 -21.76
CA THR A 10 -32.16 13.09 -20.38
C THR A 10 -30.79 12.77 -19.79
N SER A 11 -30.25 11.60 -20.07
CA SER A 11 -28.90 11.18 -19.65
C SER A 11 -27.81 12.06 -20.29
N ILE A 12 -27.89 12.33 -21.60
CA ILE A 12 -26.95 13.21 -22.32
C ILE A 12 -27.01 14.63 -21.76
N ARG A 13 -28.20 15.18 -21.53
CA ARG A 13 -28.39 16.51 -20.96
C ARG A 13 -27.76 16.61 -19.57
N ASN A 14 -27.98 15.65 -18.68
CA ASN A 14 -27.39 15.61 -17.35
C ASN A 14 -25.87 15.49 -17.41
N ASN A 15 -25.32 14.73 -18.34
CA ASN A 15 -23.88 14.62 -18.54
C ASN A 15 -23.24 15.92 -19.00
N ILE A 16 -23.91 16.66 -19.89
CA ILE A 16 -23.46 17.99 -20.33
C ILE A 16 -23.48 18.98 -19.15
N VAL A 17 -24.56 19.02 -18.38
CA VAL A 17 -24.67 19.89 -17.20
C VAL A 17 -23.57 19.59 -16.18
N ASN A 18 -23.30 18.33 -15.87
CA ASN A 18 -22.24 17.92 -14.92
C ASN A 18 -20.84 18.27 -15.45
N SER A 19 -20.62 18.11 -16.76
CA SER A 19 -19.34 18.49 -17.39
C SER A 19 -19.13 20.00 -17.33
N ILE A 20 -20.17 20.78 -17.61
CA ILE A 20 -20.14 22.25 -17.47
C ILE A 20 -19.84 22.64 -16.02
N GLN A 21 -20.50 22.00 -15.04
CA GLN A 21 -20.27 22.27 -13.61
C GLN A 21 -18.81 21.95 -13.20
N SER A 22 -18.24 20.86 -13.71
CA SER A 22 -16.83 20.51 -13.45
C SER A 22 -15.86 21.54 -14.04
N ILE A 23 -16.15 22.05 -15.25
CA ILE A 23 -15.38 23.13 -15.87
C ILE A 23 -15.51 24.42 -15.07
N VAL A 24 -16.71 24.81 -14.64
CA VAL A 24 -16.96 25.99 -13.82
C VAL A 24 -16.20 25.88 -12.48
N ASN A 25 -16.21 24.71 -11.85
CA ASN A 25 -15.48 24.49 -10.59
C ASN A 25 -13.96 24.63 -10.78
N LEU A 26 -13.43 24.15 -11.91
CA LEU A 26 -12.02 24.28 -12.26
C LEU A 26 -11.64 25.74 -12.51
N LEU A 27 -12.43 26.48 -13.31
CA LEU A 27 -12.24 27.90 -13.58
C LEU A 27 -12.33 28.71 -12.30
N TRP A 28 -13.30 28.42 -11.43
CA TRP A 28 -13.43 29.08 -10.13
C TRP A 28 -12.22 28.83 -9.23
N SER A 29 -11.65 27.62 -9.25
CA SER A 29 -10.41 27.30 -8.53
C SER A 29 -9.22 28.13 -9.04
N ILE A 30 -9.11 28.33 -10.35
CA ILE A 30 -8.09 29.19 -10.97
C ILE A 30 -8.27 30.66 -10.55
N VAL A 31 -9.51 31.18 -10.58
CA VAL A 31 -9.83 32.54 -10.14
C VAL A 31 -9.45 32.73 -8.68
N LEU A 32 -9.73 31.77 -7.81
CA LEU A 32 -9.35 31.82 -6.40
C LEU A 32 -7.84 31.83 -6.21
N ILE A 33 -7.08 31.07 -7.00
CA ILE A 33 -5.60 31.06 -6.98
C ILE A 33 -5.06 32.46 -7.35
N VAL A 34 -5.55 33.03 -8.44
CA VAL A 34 -5.15 34.39 -8.89
C VAL A 34 -5.49 35.43 -7.83
N THR A 35 -6.70 35.36 -7.27
CA THR A 35 -7.13 36.27 -6.21
C THR A 35 -6.25 36.13 -4.96
N ALA A 36 -5.86 34.93 -4.57
CA ALA A 36 -4.96 34.72 -3.44
C ALA A 36 -3.56 35.33 -3.71
N ILE A 37 -3.02 35.17 -4.90
CA ILE A 37 -1.73 35.76 -5.29
C ILE A 37 -1.80 37.30 -5.22
N VAL A 38 -2.88 37.90 -5.68
CA VAL A 38 -3.09 39.35 -5.61
C VAL A 38 -3.22 39.83 -4.17
N LEU A 39 -3.80 39.03 -3.29
CA LEU A 39 -3.99 39.41 -1.86
C LEU A 39 -2.75 39.17 -1.00
N ILE A 40 -1.76 38.39 -1.44
CA ILE A 40 -0.50 38.14 -0.71
C ILE A 40 0.17 39.48 -0.27
N PRO A 41 0.35 40.49 -1.13
CA PRO A 41 0.95 41.75 -0.73
C PRO A 41 0.18 42.43 0.40
N VAL A 42 -1.15 42.37 0.39
CA VAL A 42 -1.99 42.97 1.46
C VAL A 42 -1.75 42.28 2.79
N PHE A 43 -1.62 40.96 2.81
CA PHE A 43 -1.33 40.18 4.01
C PHE A 43 0.11 40.42 4.51
N VAL A 44 1.07 40.61 3.61
CA VAL A 44 2.47 40.93 3.95
C VAL A 44 2.54 42.31 4.57
N VAL A 45 1.86 43.34 4.00
CA VAL A 45 1.78 44.69 4.56
C VAL A 45 1.11 44.67 5.93
N GLU A 46 0.01 43.92 6.11
CA GLU A 46 -0.65 43.78 7.43
C GLU A 46 0.29 43.14 8.48
N ALA A 47 1.03 42.08 8.07
CA ALA A 47 2.00 41.44 8.95
C ALA A 47 3.17 42.36 9.35
N LEU A 48 3.69 43.15 8.39
CA LEU A 48 4.72 44.14 8.61
C LEU A 48 4.24 45.27 9.55
N LEU A 49 3.04 45.79 9.33
CA LEU A 49 2.44 46.80 10.20
C LEU A 49 2.23 46.25 11.62
N ASN A 50 1.75 45.03 11.77
CA ASN A 50 1.62 44.40 13.09
C ASN A 50 2.97 44.18 13.78
N PHE A 51 4.04 43.91 13.03
CA PHE A 51 5.40 43.79 13.56
C PHE A 51 6.00 45.14 13.97
N ILE A 52 5.86 46.15 13.11
CA ILE A 52 6.40 47.50 13.34
C ILE A 52 5.74 48.19 14.57
N TYR A 53 4.44 48.03 14.73
CA TYR A 53 3.70 48.66 15.82
C TYR A 53 3.62 47.82 17.10
N CYS A 54 4.28 46.67 17.18
CA CYS A 54 4.23 45.77 18.34
C CYS A 54 2.81 45.46 18.84
N VAL A 55 1.81 45.57 17.96
CA VAL A 55 0.42 45.35 18.33
C VAL A 55 0.16 43.86 18.43
N LYS A 56 0.17 43.35 19.67
CA LYS A 56 -0.35 42.00 19.91
C LYS A 56 -1.80 41.94 19.42
N PRO A 57 -2.19 40.93 18.65
CA PRO A 57 -3.56 40.82 18.17
C PRO A 57 -4.52 40.86 19.37
N ALA A 58 -5.41 41.85 19.40
CA ALA A 58 -6.38 41.95 20.47
C ALA A 58 -7.21 40.69 20.63
N PRO A 59 -7.50 40.25 21.87
CA PRO A 59 -8.36 39.10 22.08
C PRO A 59 -9.68 39.25 21.33
N ARG A 60 -10.21 38.15 20.83
CA ARG A 60 -11.39 38.07 19.94
C ARG A 60 -12.61 38.89 20.40
N ASN A 61 -12.70 39.13 21.69
CA ASN A 61 -13.86 39.81 22.33
C ASN A 61 -13.77 41.36 22.34
N ASN A 62 -12.62 41.98 22.04
CA ASN A 62 -12.41 43.41 22.15
C ASN A 62 -12.32 44.15 20.80
N LYS A 63 -12.76 43.57 19.71
CA LYS A 63 -12.75 44.21 18.39
C LYS A 63 -14.02 45.04 18.18
N THR A 64 -13.88 46.32 17.82
CA THR A 64 -14.99 47.20 17.42
C THR A 64 -15.68 46.70 16.15
N GLY A 65 -16.92 47.14 15.88
CA GLY A 65 -17.81 46.60 14.86
C GLY A 65 -17.18 46.34 13.48
N LEU A 66 -16.46 47.32 12.92
CA LEU A 66 -15.81 47.21 11.62
C LEU A 66 -14.67 46.16 11.62
N MET A 67 -13.84 46.18 12.66
CA MET A 67 -12.75 45.21 12.82
C MET A 67 -13.27 43.78 13.02
N ARG A 68 -14.42 43.63 13.62
CA ARG A 68 -15.10 42.31 13.77
C ARG A 68 -15.61 41.80 12.45
N ILE A 69 -16.18 42.67 11.61
CA ILE A 69 -16.64 42.30 10.25
C ILE A 69 -15.44 41.92 9.37
N LEU A 70 -14.36 42.72 9.36
CA LEU A 70 -13.14 42.43 8.59
C LEU A 70 -12.49 41.12 9.04
N PHE A 71 -12.46 40.85 10.35
CA PHE A 71 -11.96 39.57 10.86
C PHE A 71 -12.81 38.38 10.43
N HIS A 72 -14.14 38.49 10.43
CA HIS A 72 -15.03 37.45 9.95
C HIS A 72 -14.91 37.23 8.44
N ILE A 73 -14.76 38.29 7.65
CA ILE A 73 -14.51 38.20 6.20
C ILE A 73 -13.15 37.51 5.97
N LYS A 74 -12.09 37.94 6.64
CA LYS A 74 -10.75 37.31 6.56
C LYS A 74 -10.81 35.85 6.93
N TRP A 75 -11.51 35.49 8.01
CA TRP A 75 -11.62 34.09 8.45
C TRP A 75 -12.42 33.22 7.46
N ARG A 76 -13.55 33.75 6.93
CA ARG A 76 -14.33 33.05 5.90
C ARG A 76 -13.56 32.94 4.60
N VAL A 77 -12.94 33.99 4.11
CA VAL A 77 -12.15 33.99 2.89
C VAL A 77 -10.96 33.05 3.03
N SER A 78 -10.22 33.11 4.15
CA SER A 78 -9.11 32.17 4.38
C SER A 78 -9.58 30.72 4.53
N GLY A 79 -10.78 30.47 5.08
CA GLY A 79 -11.40 29.15 5.14
C GLY A 79 -11.79 28.63 3.76
N ILE A 80 -12.38 29.47 2.91
CA ILE A 80 -12.73 29.17 1.52
C ILE A 80 -11.45 28.93 0.70
N ILE A 81 -10.44 29.79 0.87
CA ILE A 81 -9.13 29.68 0.22
C ILE A 81 -8.45 28.37 0.62
N ARG A 82 -8.36 28.04 1.93
CA ARG A 82 -7.75 26.79 2.38
C ARG A 82 -8.50 25.54 1.88
N LYS A 83 -9.82 25.60 1.80
CA LYS A 83 -10.64 24.47 1.34
C LYS A 83 -10.52 24.25 -0.17
N ASN A 84 -10.48 25.32 -0.95
CA ASN A 84 -10.54 25.27 -2.42
C ASN A 84 -9.18 25.44 -3.12
N LEU A 85 -8.16 25.94 -2.42
CA LEU A 85 -6.77 26.05 -2.89
C LEU A 85 -5.88 24.88 -2.46
N SER A 86 -6.44 23.86 -1.76
CA SER A 86 -5.62 22.67 -1.51
C SER A 86 -5.32 22.01 -2.86
N PHE A 87 -4.05 21.68 -3.08
CA PHE A 87 -3.63 20.87 -4.23
C PHE A 87 -4.51 19.61 -4.38
N ALA A 88 -5.00 19.07 -3.26
CA ALA A 88 -5.93 17.94 -3.22
C ALA A 88 -7.28 18.26 -3.89
N TYR A 89 -7.83 19.48 -3.72
CA TYR A 89 -9.08 19.87 -4.37
C TYR A 89 -8.89 20.02 -5.88
N LEU A 90 -7.79 20.62 -6.32
CA LEU A 90 -7.47 20.74 -7.76
C LEU A 90 -7.28 19.37 -8.41
N LYS A 91 -6.56 18.47 -7.75
CA LYS A 91 -6.40 17.07 -8.20
C LYS A 91 -7.75 16.36 -8.35
N LEU A 92 -8.63 16.49 -7.34
CA LEU A 92 -9.98 15.91 -7.39
C LEU A 92 -10.83 16.54 -8.50
N SER A 93 -10.76 17.86 -8.69
CA SER A 93 -11.49 18.56 -9.78
C SER A 93 -11.06 18.08 -11.16
N LEU A 94 -9.76 17.87 -11.37
CA LEU A 94 -9.23 17.31 -12.62
C LEU A 94 -9.68 15.86 -12.85
N ALA A 95 -9.66 15.05 -11.79
CA ALA A 95 -10.14 13.69 -11.88
C ALA A 95 -11.66 13.64 -12.18
N SER A 96 -12.45 14.48 -11.50
CA SER A 96 -13.89 14.62 -11.78
C SER A 96 -14.16 15.11 -13.20
N LEU A 97 -13.40 16.09 -13.69
CA LEU A 97 -13.50 16.57 -15.06
C LEU A 97 -13.23 15.46 -16.07
N GLY A 98 -12.15 14.69 -15.87
CA GLY A 98 -11.84 13.52 -16.71
C GLY A 98 -12.98 12.51 -16.74
N PHE A 99 -13.63 12.24 -15.59
CA PHE A 99 -14.78 11.35 -15.52
C PHE A 99 -16.00 11.95 -16.23
N ASP A 100 -16.37 13.18 -15.92
CA ASP A 100 -17.59 13.82 -16.42
C ASP A 100 -17.58 14.05 -17.93
N LEU A 101 -16.43 14.39 -18.52
CA LEU A 101 -16.28 14.53 -19.97
C LEU A 101 -16.46 13.19 -20.71
N PHE A 102 -16.00 12.10 -20.14
CA PHE A 102 -15.94 10.82 -20.84
C PHE A 102 -17.05 9.82 -20.44
N LYS A 103 -17.82 10.07 -19.38
CA LYS A 103 -18.92 9.20 -18.96
C LYS A 103 -20.09 9.14 -19.97
N ALA A 104 -20.19 10.12 -20.88
CA ALA A 104 -21.15 10.10 -21.99
C ALA A 104 -20.82 9.01 -23.04
N PHE A 105 -19.57 8.58 -23.10
CA PHE A 105 -19.15 7.53 -24.02
C PHE A 105 -19.39 6.14 -23.41
N LYS A 106 -19.60 5.14 -24.29
CA LYS A 106 -19.73 3.75 -23.88
C LYS A 106 -18.42 3.25 -23.26
N VAL A 107 -18.52 2.43 -22.22
CA VAL A 107 -17.38 1.70 -21.68
C VAL A 107 -16.78 0.82 -22.77
N LYS A 108 -15.47 0.83 -22.89
CA LYS A 108 -14.75 -0.06 -23.82
C LYS A 108 -14.68 -1.44 -23.22
N LYS A 109 -15.48 -2.37 -23.73
CA LYS A 109 -15.66 -3.71 -23.19
C LYS A 109 -14.37 -4.55 -23.05
N ASN A 110 -13.36 -4.27 -23.88
CA ASN A 110 -12.08 -4.98 -23.86
C ASN A 110 -10.96 -4.22 -23.14
N ARG A 111 -11.28 -3.08 -22.47
CA ARG A 111 -10.26 -2.27 -21.82
C ARG A 111 -10.04 -2.68 -20.38
N ILE A 112 -8.78 -3.01 -20.08
CA ILE A 112 -8.25 -3.31 -18.73
C ILE A 112 -7.22 -2.25 -18.39
N VAL A 113 -7.30 -1.67 -17.18
CA VAL A 113 -6.38 -0.62 -16.75
C VAL A 113 -5.75 -0.99 -15.42
N PHE A 114 -4.42 -1.05 -15.38
CA PHE A 114 -3.63 -1.21 -14.17
C PHE A 114 -3.28 0.16 -13.62
N ILE A 115 -3.64 0.44 -12.39
CA ILE A 115 -3.46 1.74 -11.73
C ILE A 115 -2.67 1.56 -10.43
N SER A 116 -1.58 2.32 -10.26
CA SER A 116 -0.82 2.33 -9.02
C SER A 116 -0.22 3.71 -8.74
N ASN A 117 -0.26 4.11 -7.47
CA ASN A 117 0.47 5.27 -6.95
C ASN A 117 1.73 4.86 -6.15
N ARG A 118 2.13 3.59 -6.23
CA ARG A 118 3.32 3.04 -5.57
C ARG A 118 4.41 2.60 -6.53
N ARG A 119 4.09 2.51 -7.83
CA ARG A 119 4.92 1.92 -8.87
C ARG A 119 5.10 2.88 -10.02
N GLU A 120 6.22 2.73 -10.71
CA GLU A 120 6.52 3.45 -11.95
C GLU A 120 6.47 2.54 -13.18
N ALA A 121 6.49 1.21 -12.94
CA ALA A 121 6.40 0.18 -13.97
C ALA A 121 5.58 -1.01 -13.49
N ILE A 122 5.25 -1.92 -14.41
CA ILE A 122 4.64 -3.22 -14.07
C ILE A 122 5.61 -4.01 -13.19
N SER A 123 5.15 -4.39 -12.00
CA SER A 123 5.91 -5.19 -11.03
C SER A 123 5.00 -5.79 -9.96
N GLY A 124 5.51 -6.66 -9.11
CA GLY A 124 4.76 -7.31 -8.04
C GLY A 124 3.55 -8.07 -8.56
N ASN A 125 2.38 -7.95 -7.92
CA ASN A 125 1.17 -8.66 -8.36
C ASN A 125 0.79 -8.40 -9.82
N TYR A 126 1.04 -7.18 -10.32
CA TYR A 126 0.66 -6.80 -11.68
C TYR A 126 1.47 -7.54 -12.75
N GLU A 127 2.73 -7.85 -12.50
CA GLU A 127 3.60 -8.58 -13.44
C GLU A 127 2.98 -9.93 -13.80
N TYR A 128 2.64 -10.73 -12.80
CA TYR A 128 2.09 -12.07 -12.98
C TYR A 128 0.67 -12.09 -13.58
N ILE A 129 -0.12 -11.01 -13.37
CA ILE A 129 -1.43 -10.86 -14.01
C ILE A 129 -1.24 -10.40 -15.46
N TYR A 130 -0.39 -9.41 -15.70
CA TYR A 130 -0.13 -8.82 -16.99
C TYR A 130 0.40 -9.86 -17.99
N ASP A 131 1.35 -10.69 -17.57
CA ASP A 131 1.94 -11.76 -18.40
C ASP A 131 0.90 -12.76 -18.90
N LYS A 132 -0.19 -12.97 -18.16
CA LYS A 132 -1.29 -13.85 -18.58
C LYS A 132 -2.28 -13.17 -19.54
N LEU A 133 -2.23 -11.84 -19.67
CA LEU A 133 -3.19 -11.06 -20.47
C LEU A 133 -2.55 -10.49 -21.75
N ILE A 134 -1.24 -10.21 -21.77
CA ILE A 134 -0.59 -9.41 -22.83
C ILE A 134 -0.64 -10.06 -24.21
N ASP A 135 -0.62 -11.40 -24.28
CA ASP A 135 -0.65 -12.13 -25.54
C ASP A 135 -2.01 -12.07 -26.23
N ASN A 136 -3.07 -11.74 -25.51
CA ASN A 136 -4.39 -11.58 -26.08
C ASN A 136 -4.54 -10.22 -26.78
N LYS A 137 -4.25 -10.20 -28.08
CA LYS A 137 -4.30 -8.97 -28.91
C LYS A 137 -5.69 -8.29 -29.02
N LYS A 138 -6.75 -8.95 -28.54
CA LYS A 138 -8.09 -8.35 -28.49
C LYS A 138 -8.27 -7.41 -27.28
N LEU A 139 -7.39 -7.47 -26.30
CA LEU A 139 -7.45 -6.65 -25.10
C LEU A 139 -6.79 -5.28 -25.31
N ASP A 140 -7.44 -4.22 -24.82
CA ASP A 140 -6.88 -2.87 -24.73
C ASP A 140 -6.31 -2.66 -23.32
N ILE A 141 -5.08 -3.15 -23.11
CA ILE A 141 -4.41 -3.06 -21.79
C ILE A 141 -3.73 -1.69 -21.67
N ARG A 142 -3.99 -0.99 -20.56
CA ARG A 142 -3.44 0.32 -20.22
C ARG A 142 -2.84 0.33 -18.84
N THR A 143 -1.87 1.21 -18.63
CA THR A 143 -1.24 1.43 -17.33
C THR A 143 -1.30 2.90 -16.95
N VAL A 144 -1.51 3.17 -15.66
CA VAL A 144 -1.42 4.51 -15.08
C VAL A 144 -0.63 4.39 -13.78
N PHE A 145 0.68 4.54 -13.89
CA PHE A 145 1.62 4.46 -12.78
C PHE A 145 2.23 5.82 -12.52
N ASP A 146 2.07 6.34 -11.31
CA ASP A 146 2.62 7.65 -10.93
C ASP A 146 2.65 7.80 -9.41
N THR A 147 3.83 7.69 -8.84
CA THR A 147 4.08 7.83 -7.40
C THR A 147 3.84 9.24 -6.86
N THR A 148 3.78 10.23 -7.74
CA THR A 148 3.54 11.65 -7.39
C THR A 148 2.08 12.07 -7.52
N GLU A 149 1.28 11.26 -8.24
CA GLU A 149 -0.10 11.60 -8.62
C GLU A 149 -0.18 13.00 -9.25
N GLY A 150 0.58 13.21 -10.34
CA GLY A 150 0.61 14.46 -11.08
C GLY A 150 -0.78 14.84 -11.65
N TYR A 151 -0.97 16.10 -12.04
CA TYR A 151 -2.28 16.63 -12.49
C TYR A 151 -2.83 15.88 -13.71
N LEU A 152 -1.96 15.51 -14.66
CA LEU A 152 -2.36 14.72 -15.83
C LEU A 152 -2.81 13.31 -15.42
N THR A 153 -2.15 12.72 -14.45
CA THR A 153 -2.52 11.41 -13.89
C THR A 153 -3.88 11.47 -13.21
N CYS A 154 -4.15 12.53 -12.46
CA CYS A 154 -5.47 12.74 -11.85
C CYS A 154 -6.58 12.80 -12.92
N PHE A 155 -6.36 13.51 -14.01
CA PHE A 155 -7.30 13.54 -15.15
C PHE A 155 -7.47 12.14 -15.78
N LYS A 156 -6.36 11.39 -15.98
CA LYS A 156 -6.40 10.00 -16.49
C LYS A 156 -7.18 9.06 -15.57
N TYR A 157 -7.11 9.24 -14.25
CA TYR A 157 -7.94 8.46 -13.32
C TYR A 157 -9.43 8.62 -13.66
N GLY A 158 -9.91 9.88 -13.80
CA GLY A 158 -11.28 10.14 -14.22
C GLY A 158 -11.62 9.54 -15.59
N TYR A 159 -10.76 9.77 -16.57
CA TYR A 159 -10.95 9.22 -17.92
C TYR A 159 -11.10 7.69 -17.90
N TYR A 160 -10.22 6.98 -17.21
CA TYR A 160 -10.28 5.51 -17.17
C TYR A 160 -11.42 5.00 -16.29
N MET A 161 -11.74 5.67 -15.18
CA MET A 161 -12.94 5.36 -14.39
C MET A 161 -14.23 5.47 -15.22
N ALA A 162 -14.26 6.38 -16.21
CA ALA A 162 -15.39 6.56 -17.12
C ALA A 162 -15.42 5.56 -18.28
N THR A 163 -14.27 5.05 -18.74
CA THR A 163 -14.16 4.37 -20.04
C THR A 163 -13.64 2.93 -20.00
N ALA A 164 -13.05 2.48 -18.89
CA ALA A 164 -12.52 1.12 -18.79
C ALA A 164 -13.58 0.13 -18.29
N LYS A 165 -13.54 -1.09 -18.78
CA LYS A 165 -14.39 -2.19 -18.32
C LYS A 165 -13.89 -2.75 -16.99
N VAL A 166 -12.58 -2.97 -16.86
CA VAL A 166 -11.94 -3.46 -15.64
C VAL A 166 -10.79 -2.54 -15.25
N LEU A 167 -10.77 -2.15 -13.99
CA LEU A 167 -9.69 -1.39 -13.37
C LEU A 167 -9.10 -2.21 -12.23
N LEU A 168 -7.78 -2.35 -12.20
CA LEU A 168 -7.05 -3.00 -11.11
C LEU A 168 -6.29 -1.95 -10.32
N VAL A 169 -6.39 -2.03 -9.00
CA VAL A 169 -5.63 -1.19 -8.05
C VAL A 169 -4.90 -2.10 -7.05
N ASP A 170 -3.68 -1.72 -6.66
CA ASP A 170 -2.83 -2.52 -5.74
C ASP A 170 -2.61 -1.86 -4.38
N ASP A 171 -3.16 -0.66 -4.19
CA ASP A 171 -3.14 0.07 -2.92
C ASP A 171 -4.37 0.99 -2.81
N TYR A 172 -4.39 1.76 -1.73
CA TYR A 172 -5.36 2.81 -1.50
C TYR A 172 -5.04 4.05 -2.35
N ILE A 173 -5.91 4.37 -3.29
CA ILE A 173 -5.81 5.56 -4.13
C ILE A 173 -7.01 6.46 -3.82
N GLU A 174 -6.77 7.54 -3.06
CA GLU A 174 -7.83 8.41 -2.54
C GLU A 174 -8.74 8.98 -3.63
N LEU A 175 -8.17 9.36 -4.76
CA LEU A 175 -8.93 9.92 -5.89
C LEU A 175 -9.86 8.88 -6.53
N ILE A 176 -9.41 7.64 -6.69
CA ILE A 176 -10.21 6.55 -7.29
C ILE A 176 -11.46 6.28 -6.46
N TYR A 177 -11.36 6.22 -5.13
CA TYR A 177 -12.57 5.96 -4.32
C TYR A 177 -13.51 7.17 -4.23
N LYS A 178 -13.01 8.41 -4.45
CA LYS A 178 -13.82 9.63 -4.46
C LYS A 178 -14.58 9.86 -5.76
N LEU A 179 -14.14 9.22 -6.85
CA LEU A 179 -14.81 9.31 -8.14
C LEU A 179 -16.10 8.47 -8.15
N PRO A 180 -17.11 8.93 -8.92
CA PRO A 180 -18.29 8.10 -9.19
C PRO A 180 -17.90 6.79 -9.86
N ARG A 181 -18.72 5.76 -9.67
CA ARG A 181 -18.61 4.47 -10.33
C ARG A 181 -19.65 4.38 -11.45
N ARG A 182 -19.30 3.63 -12.50
CA ARG A 182 -20.27 3.21 -13.52
C ARG A 182 -20.77 1.81 -13.18
N GLU A 183 -22.02 1.52 -13.50
CA GLU A 183 -22.63 0.20 -13.27
C GLU A 183 -22.02 -0.87 -14.18
N ASP A 184 -21.52 -0.46 -15.36
CA ASP A 184 -20.98 -1.33 -16.39
C ASP A 184 -19.44 -1.51 -16.33
N ASN A 185 -18.77 -1.05 -15.25
CA ASN A 185 -17.35 -1.29 -15.02
C ASN A 185 -17.07 -1.96 -13.67
N TYR A 186 -15.89 -2.57 -13.55
CA TYR A 186 -15.44 -3.28 -12.35
C TYR A 186 -14.14 -2.70 -11.83
N LEU A 187 -14.05 -2.52 -10.50
CA LEU A 187 -12.86 -2.11 -9.78
C LEU A 187 -12.40 -3.24 -8.88
N ILE A 188 -11.19 -3.75 -9.15
CA ILE A 188 -10.60 -4.89 -8.45
C ILE A 188 -9.41 -4.40 -7.62
N GLN A 189 -9.42 -4.69 -6.32
CA GLN A 189 -8.27 -4.50 -5.44
C GLN A 189 -7.45 -5.79 -5.40
N VAL A 190 -6.20 -5.76 -5.89
CA VAL A 190 -5.29 -6.91 -5.83
C VAL A 190 -4.36 -6.86 -4.63
N TRP A 191 -4.37 -5.73 -3.88
CA TRP A 191 -3.56 -5.47 -2.71
C TRP A 191 -2.06 -5.76 -2.92
N HIS A 192 -1.30 -5.83 -1.84
CA HIS A 192 0.15 -6.03 -1.90
C HIS A 192 0.71 -6.90 -0.76
N ALA A 193 -0.15 -7.42 0.12
CA ALA A 193 0.23 -8.28 1.23
C ALA A 193 -0.35 -9.68 1.09
N CYS A 194 0.38 -10.69 1.53
CA CYS A 194 -0.14 -12.03 1.74
C CYS A 194 -0.79 -12.13 3.11
N GLY A 195 -1.76 -13.01 3.22
CA GLY A 195 -2.43 -13.34 4.47
C GLY A 195 -3.11 -12.17 5.15
N ALA A 196 -3.50 -12.36 6.40
CA ALA A 196 -4.02 -11.33 7.28
C ALA A 196 -3.36 -11.50 8.65
N PHE A 197 -2.38 -10.67 8.98
CA PHE A 197 -1.66 -10.74 10.24
C PHE A 197 -2.04 -9.56 11.13
N LYS A 198 -1.60 -8.35 10.78
CA LYS A 198 -1.92 -7.12 11.51
C LYS A 198 -3.28 -6.58 11.12
N THR A 199 -4.04 -6.08 12.09
CA THR A 199 -5.32 -5.41 11.79
C THR A 199 -5.10 -4.15 10.94
N PHE A 200 -5.98 -3.92 9.98
CA PHE A 200 -5.94 -2.76 9.08
C PHE A 200 -7.34 -2.19 8.83
N GLY A 201 -7.41 -1.03 8.19
CA GLY A 201 -8.65 -0.43 7.75
C GLY A 201 -9.68 -0.26 8.87
N PHE A 202 -10.90 -0.73 8.64
CA PHE A 202 -12.01 -0.65 9.59
C PHE A 202 -11.87 -1.56 10.81
N SER A 203 -11.08 -2.62 10.74
CA SER A 203 -10.75 -3.46 11.92
C SER A 203 -9.92 -2.70 12.98
N ARG A 204 -9.51 -1.46 12.67
CA ARG A 204 -8.81 -0.55 13.59
C ARG A 204 -9.64 0.63 14.04
N LEU A 205 -10.97 0.56 13.98
CA LEU A 205 -11.85 1.61 14.50
C LEU A 205 -11.53 1.90 15.97
N GLY A 206 -11.42 3.19 16.31
CA GLY A 206 -11.09 3.64 17.66
C GLY A 206 -9.62 3.49 18.08
N ARG A 207 -8.75 2.90 17.26
CA ARG A 207 -7.30 2.79 17.51
C ARG A 207 -6.51 3.89 16.79
N PRO A 208 -5.31 4.26 17.26
CA PRO A 208 -4.44 5.22 16.57
C PRO A 208 -4.18 4.81 15.11
N GLY A 209 -4.40 5.74 14.18
CA GLY A 209 -4.23 5.49 12.73
C GLY A 209 -5.31 4.60 12.09
N GLY A 210 -6.38 4.25 12.82
CA GLY A 210 -7.53 3.54 12.27
C GLY A 210 -8.45 4.44 11.45
N GLN A 211 -9.30 3.83 10.61
CA GLN A 211 -10.28 4.52 9.80
C GLN A 211 -11.37 5.17 10.67
N LYS A 212 -11.97 6.25 10.19
CA LYS A 212 -13.18 6.81 10.81
C LYS A 212 -14.41 6.06 10.31
N GLN A 213 -15.37 5.80 11.18
CA GLN A 213 -16.59 5.04 10.86
C GLN A 213 -17.35 5.58 9.63
N LYS A 214 -17.36 6.91 9.43
CA LYS A 214 -18.01 7.57 8.28
C LYS A 214 -17.16 7.62 7.02
N ASN A 215 -15.95 7.08 7.03
CA ASN A 215 -15.08 7.05 5.86
C ASN A 215 -15.59 6.00 4.86
N ASN A 216 -15.66 6.36 3.59
CA ASN A 216 -16.04 5.45 2.50
C ASN A 216 -14.81 4.85 1.77
N ALA A 217 -13.59 5.09 2.28
CA ALA A 217 -12.39 4.50 1.73
C ALA A 217 -12.51 2.98 1.62
N HIS A 218 -12.00 2.40 0.54
CA HIS A 218 -12.03 0.97 0.23
C HIS A 218 -13.42 0.33 -0.03
N ARG A 219 -14.52 1.04 0.19
CA ARG A 219 -15.87 0.46 0.07
C ARG A 219 -16.41 0.38 -1.35
N ASN A 220 -15.71 0.92 -2.33
CA ASN A 220 -16.14 0.98 -3.72
C ASN A 220 -15.56 -0.13 -4.62
N TYR A 221 -14.84 -1.09 -4.07
CA TYR A 221 -14.36 -2.24 -4.83
C TYR A 221 -15.50 -3.22 -5.14
N ASP A 222 -15.48 -3.78 -6.36
CA ASP A 222 -16.37 -4.88 -6.72
C ASP A 222 -15.78 -6.21 -6.28
N PHE A 223 -14.44 -6.33 -6.38
CA PHE A 223 -13.71 -7.50 -5.92
C PHE A 223 -12.44 -7.09 -5.20
N CYS A 224 -12.05 -7.91 -4.23
CA CYS A 224 -10.75 -7.88 -3.59
C CYS A 224 -10.16 -9.29 -3.62
N THR A 225 -8.94 -9.45 -4.16
CA THR A 225 -8.29 -10.76 -4.23
C THR A 225 -7.39 -11.00 -3.03
N VAL A 226 -7.41 -12.22 -2.48
CA VAL A 226 -6.68 -12.61 -1.26
C VAL A 226 -6.05 -13.98 -1.40
N SER A 227 -5.15 -14.35 -0.46
CA SER A 227 -4.38 -15.60 -0.54
C SER A 227 -5.19 -16.85 -0.22
N SER A 228 -6.20 -16.77 0.65
CA SER A 228 -7.03 -17.93 1.02
C SER A 228 -8.43 -17.54 1.46
N SER A 229 -9.31 -18.53 1.50
CA SER A 229 -10.67 -18.43 2.01
C SER A 229 -10.70 -18.07 3.51
N GLU A 230 -9.73 -18.56 4.29
CA GLU A 230 -9.59 -18.26 5.73
C GLU A 230 -9.55 -16.75 6.02
N ILE A 231 -8.89 -15.98 5.16
CA ILE A 231 -8.70 -14.55 5.41
C ILE A 231 -9.76 -13.64 4.76
N CYS A 232 -10.67 -14.18 3.96
CA CYS A 232 -11.72 -13.39 3.31
C CYS A 232 -12.50 -12.50 4.30
N LYS A 233 -12.86 -13.05 5.46
CA LYS A 233 -13.58 -12.32 6.51
C LYS A 233 -12.84 -11.09 7.02
N TYR A 234 -11.51 -11.16 7.15
CA TYR A 234 -10.69 -10.06 7.66
C TYR A 234 -10.50 -8.95 6.62
N TYR A 235 -10.41 -9.31 5.34
CA TYR A 235 -10.38 -8.32 4.27
C TYR A 235 -11.75 -7.68 4.05
N ALA A 236 -12.84 -8.45 4.17
CA ALA A 236 -14.20 -7.93 4.15
C ALA A 236 -14.41 -6.89 5.27
N GLU A 237 -14.04 -7.22 6.51
CA GLU A 237 -14.09 -6.30 7.64
C GLU A 237 -13.16 -5.12 7.45
N GLY A 238 -11.87 -5.36 7.15
CA GLY A 238 -10.85 -4.31 7.03
C GLY A 238 -11.15 -3.28 5.95
N PHE A 239 -11.72 -3.68 4.81
CA PHE A 239 -12.12 -2.79 3.72
C PHE A 239 -13.60 -2.35 3.80
N GLY A 240 -14.39 -2.95 4.69
CA GLY A 240 -15.83 -2.67 4.80
C GLY A 240 -16.59 -3.12 3.56
N LEU A 241 -16.24 -4.29 3.02
CA LEU A 241 -16.87 -4.96 1.90
C LEU A 241 -17.78 -6.09 2.39
N SER A 242 -18.74 -6.49 1.57
CA SER A 242 -19.45 -7.74 1.78
C SER A 242 -18.54 -8.94 1.43
N LEU A 243 -18.76 -10.08 2.08
CA LEU A 243 -17.85 -11.24 2.01
C LEU A 243 -17.74 -11.79 0.57
N GLU A 244 -18.84 -11.79 -0.18
CA GLU A 244 -18.89 -12.27 -1.57
C GLU A 244 -18.03 -11.47 -2.56
N LYS A 245 -17.57 -10.27 -2.17
CA LYS A 245 -16.65 -9.45 -2.94
C LYS A 245 -15.18 -9.81 -2.72
N VAL A 246 -14.89 -10.62 -1.72
CA VAL A 246 -13.52 -11.03 -1.40
C VAL A 246 -13.28 -12.43 -1.96
N VAL A 247 -12.38 -12.53 -2.93
CA VAL A 247 -12.18 -13.75 -3.73
C VAL A 247 -10.81 -14.36 -3.43
N PRO A 248 -10.74 -15.62 -2.98
CA PRO A 248 -9.48 -16.30 -2.65
C PRO A 248 -8.80 -16.85 -3.91
N THR A 249 -8.20 -15.98 -4.71
CA THR A 249 -7.49 -16.33 -5.94
C THR A 249 -6.04 -16.76 -5.71
N GLY A 250 -5.51 -16.56 -4.50
CA GLY A 250 -4.08 -16.47 -4.25
C GLY A 250 -3.53 -15.07 -4.51
N VAL A 251 -2.27 -14.86 -4.17
CA VAL A 251 -1.55 -13.59 -4.37
C VAL A 251 -0.58 -13.75 -5.54
N PRO A 252 -0.76 -13.06 -6.67
CA PRO A 252 -0.02 -13.33 -7.91
C PRO A 252 1.50 -13.33 -7.76
N ARG A 253 2.08 -12.40 -7.00
CA ARG A 253 3.53 -12.32 -6.80
C ARG A 253 4.14 -13.52 -6.05
N THR A 254 3.30 -14.38 -5.45
CA THR A 254 3.80 -15.61 -4.81
C THR A 254 3.99 -16.75 -5.79
N ASP A 255 3.54 -16.62 -7.04
CA ASP A 255 3.75 -17.64 -8.08
C ASP A 255 5.24 -17.92 -8.32
N VAL A 256 6.11 -16.94 -8.08
CA VAL A 256 7.57 -17.05 -8.19
C VAL A 256 8.16 -18.14 -7.31
N PHE A 257 7.59 -18.39 -6.13
CA PHE A 257 8.10 -19.39 -5.18
C PHE A 257 7.91 -20.84 -5.67
N PHE A 258 7.07 -21.04 -6.69
CA PHE A 258 6.82 -22.32 -7.32
C PHE A 258 7.62 -22.51 -8.62
N SER A 259 8.39 -21.50 -9.08
CA SER A 259 9.22 -21.58 -10.27
C SER A 259 10.65 -21.99 -9.93
N LYS A 260 11.07 -23.17 -10.35
CA LYS A 260 12.46 -23.63 -10.20
C LYS A 260 13.43 -22.74 -10.97
N GLU A 261 13.07 -22.34 -12.18
CA GLU A 261 13.87 -21.47 -13.03
C GLU A 261 14.11 -20.10 -12.36
N TYR A 262 13.06 -19.50 -11.81
CA TYR A 262 13.20 -18.23 -11.09
C TYR A 262 14.09 -18.37 -9.86
N LYS A 263 13.92 -19.44 -9.08
CA LYS A 263 14.75 -19.75 -7.91
C LYS A 263 16.24 -19.82 -8.29
N GLU A 264 16.57 -20.57 -9.35
CA GLU A 264 17.95 -20.72 -9.81
C GLU A 264 18.52 -19.38 -10.30
N LYS A 265 17.73 -18.62 -11.06
CA LYS A 265 18.11 -17.28 -11.53
C LYS A 265 18.39 -16.34 -10.36
N ALA A 266 17.46 -16.18 -9.42
CA ALA A 266 17.58 -15.30 -8.26
C ALA A 266 18.81 -15.65 -7.41
N ARG A 267 19.05 -16.95 -7.15
CA ARG A 267 20.23 -17.41 -6.43
C ARG A 267 21.52 -17.06 -7.19
N SER A 268 21.56 -17.30 -8.50
CA SER A 268 22.72 -16.99 -9.34
C SER A 268 23.04 -15.50 -9.35
N GLU A 269 22.01 -14.63 -9.46
CA GLU A 269 22.16 -13.18 -9.44
C GLU A 269 22.71 -12.68 -8.10
N ILE A 270 22.17 -13.19 -6.98
CA ILE A 270 22.66 -12.82 -5.65
C ILE A 270 24.10 -13.29 -5.44
N TYR A 271 24.43 -14.54 -5.76
CA TYR A 271 25.79 -15.06 -5.59
C TYR A 271 26.80 -14.42 -6.55
N SER A 272 26.36 -13.87 -7.68
CA SER A 272 27.22 -13.07 -8.56
C SER A 272 27.56 -11.70 -7.97
N LYS A 273 26.60 -11.07 -7.28
CA LYS A 273 26.81 -9.78 -6.60
C LYS A 273 27.56 -9.93 -5.27
N TYR A 274 27.33 -11.03 -4.55
CA TYR A 274 27.85 -11.33 -3.22
C TYR A 274 28.50 -12.71 -3.20
N PRO A 275 29.70 -12.86 -3.79
CA PRO A 275 30.38 -14.16 -3.89
C PRO A 275 30.67 -14.80 -2.53
N GLU A 276 30.82 -13.99 -1.48
CA GLU A 276 31.05 -14.42 -0.10
C GLU A 276 29.88 -15.23 0.50
N LEU A 277 28.69 -15.14 -0.07
CA LEU A 277 27.52 -15.94 0.33
C LEU A 277 27.54 -17.36 -0.26
N LYS A 278 28.36 -17.58 -1.30
CA LYS A 278 28.42 -18.89 -1.93
C LYS A 278 28.97 -19.91 -0.95
N ASP A 279 28.31 -21.04 -0.85
CA ASP A 279 28.67 -22.15 0.05
C ASP A 279 28.58 -21.82 1.56
N LYS A 280 27.91 -20.72 1.93
CA LYS A 280 27.62 -20.35 3.30
C LYS A 280 26.12 -20.52 3.61
N LYS A 281 25.84 -20.85 4.87
CA LYS A 281 24.48 -20.77 5.38
C LYS A 281 24.13 -19.31 5.69
N VAL A 282 22.88 -18.94 5.48
CA VAL A 282 22.38 -17.57 5.61
C VAL A 282 21.32 -17.48 6.71
N ILE A 283 21.59 -16.61 7.68
CA ILE A 283 20.55 -16.11 8.60
C ILE A 283 20.07 -14.78 8.05
N LEU A 284 18.79 -14.71 7.69
CA LEU A 284 18.13 -13.47 7.28
C LEU A 284 17.39 -12.85 8.46
N PHE A 285 17.78 -11.64 8.83
CA PHE A 285 17.09 -10.83 9.84
C PHE A 285 16.19 -9.79 9.15
N ALA A 286 14.87 -10.02 9.19
CA ALA A 286 13.88 -9.19 8.49
C ALA A 286 12.75 -8.72 9.44
N PRO A 287 13.02 -7.80 10.37
CA PRO A 287 12.06 -7.37 11.37
C PRO A 287 11.10 -6.29 10.85
N THR A 288 10.01 -6.09 11.58
CA THR A 288 9.10 -4.95 11.39
C THR A 288 9.67 -3.68 12.02
N PHE A 289 9.51 -2.55 11.36
CA PHE A 289 9.84 -1.24 11.93
C PHE A 289 8.91 -0.84 13.08
N ARG A 290 9.37 0.07 13.92
CA ARG A 290 8.59 0.76 14.95
C ARG A 290 8.36 2.20 14.51
N GLY A 291 7.41 2.91 15.14
CA GLY A 291 7.03 4.28 14.77
C GLY A 291 5.86 4.35 13.78
N ASN A 292 5.57 5.55 13.26
CA ASN A 292 4.39 5.85 12.44
C ASN A 292 4.82 6.26 11.01
N GLY A 293 5.06 5.27 10.14
CA GLY A 293 5.42 5.50 8.74
C GLY A 293 6.86 6.01 8.54
N LYS A 294 7.18 6.42 7.31
CA LYS A 294 8.53 6.74 6.85
C LYS A 294 9.27 7.79 7.68
N LYS A 295 8.55 8.80 8.21
CA LYS A 295 9.19 9.92 8.94
C LYS A 295 9.73 9.55 10.31
N THR A 296 9.16 8.55 10.96
CA THR A 296 9.47 8.17 12.34
C THR A 296 9.77 6.68 12.48
N GLY A 297 10.01 6.01 11.36
CA GLY A 297 10.31 4.59 11.34
C GLY A 297 11.72 4.31 11.86
N PHE A 298 11.84 3.38 12.79
CA PHE A 298 13.11 2.95 13.37
C PHE A 298 13.04 1.47 13.79
N TYR A 299 14.19 0.87 14.01
CA TYR A 299 14.33 -0.36 14.77
C TYR A 299 15.06 -0.04 16.08
N PRO A 300 14.62 -0.57 17.25
CA PRO A 300 15.25 -0.23 18.54
C PRO A 300 16.71 -0.66 18.58
N GLU A 301 17.60 0.29 18.85
CA GLU A 301 19.03 0.05 19.00
C GLU A 301 19.32 -0.89 20.19
N ASN A 302 20.40 -1.63 20.14
CA ASN A 302 20.86 -2.55 21.20
C ASN A 302 19.87 -3.65 21.60
N ARG A 303 18.84 -3.92 20.74
CA ARG A 303 17.92 -5.04 20.98
C ARG A 303 18.35 -6.32 20.25
N PHE A 304 19.12 -6.21 19.20
CA PHE A 304 19.66 -7.35 18.46
C PHE A 304 21.17 -7.19 18.29
N ASP A 305 21.92 -8.14 18.85
CA ASP A 305 23.40 -8.13 18.80
C ASP A 305 23.88 -9.07 17.70
N PHE A 306 24.13 -8.48 16.51
CA PHE A 306 24.59 -9.22 15.33
C PHE A 306 25.99 -9.78 15.50
N ILE A 307 26.86 -9.08 16.25
CA ILE A 307 28.24 -9.50 16.51
C ILE A 307 28.24 -10.73 17.42
N LYS A 308 27.49 -10.68 18.54
CA LYS A 308 27.32 -11.82 19.43
C LYS A 308 26.80 -13.05 18.70
N LEU A 309 25.80 -12.86 17.81
CA LEU A 309 25.25 -13.95 17.01
C LEU A 309 26.31 -14.54 16.07
N TYR A 310 27.04 -13.70 15.34
CA TYR A 310 28.08 -14.15 14.41
C TYR A 310 29.23 -14.86 15.12
N GLU A 311 29.73 -14.28 16.21
CA GLU A 311 30.86 -14.84 16.97
C GLU A 311 30.52 -16.18 17.60
N HIS A 312 29.26 -16.39 18.03
CA HIS A 312 28.81 -17.66 18.58
C HIS A 312 28.95 -18.80 17.55
N PHE A 313 28.53 -18.55 16.30
CA PHE A 313 28.53 -19.56 15.23
C PHE A 313 29.82 -19.56 14.39
N LYS A 314 30.77 -18.69 14.68
CA LYS A 314 32.14 -18.61 14.10
C LYS A 314 32.23 -18.85 12.60
N GLY A 315 31.36 -18.21 11.83
CA GLY A 315 31.42 -18.25 10.37
C GLY A 315 30.71 -19.43 9.73
N GLU A 316 29.94 -20.22 10.48
CA GLU A 316 29.00 -21.18 9.88
C GLU A 316 27.92 -20.45 9.08
N TYR A 317 27.49 -19.30 9.58
CA TYR A 317 26.46 -18.46 8.95
C TYR A 317 27.02 -17.09 8.53
N VAL A 318 26.50 -16.57 7.41
CA VAL A 318 26.53 -15.15 7.12
C VAL A 318 25.19 -14.56 7.57
N ILE A 319 25.22 -13.37 8.20
CA ILE A 319 24.03 -12.68 8.66
C ILE A 319 23.67 -11.61 7.65
N ILE A 320 22.48 -11.69 7.08
CA ILE A 320 21.90 -10.66 6.22
C ILE A 320 20.88 -9.84 7.00
N ILE A 321 21.04 -8.52 7.01
CA ILE A 321 20.12 -7.57 7.60
C ILE A 321 19.23 -7.01 6.49
N LYS A 322 17.91 -7.15 6.65
CA LYS A 322 16.90 -6.61 5.72
C LYS A 322 15.88 -5.79 6.50
N HIS A 323 16.25 -4.59 6.89
CA HIS A 323 15.31 -3.66 7.51
C HIS A 323 14.25 -3.20 6.51
N HIS A 324 13.07 -2.90 7.04
CA HIS A 324 12.01 -2.26 6.28
C HIS A 324 12.49 -0.88 5.76
N PRO A 325 12.11 -0.44 4.54
CA PRO A 325 12.51 0.86 3.96
C PRO A 325 12.18 2.09 4.80
N PHE A 326 11.32 1.95 5.82
CA PHE A 326 10.98 3.04 6.75
C PHE A 326 11.94 3.15 7.95
N VAL A 327 12.87 2.21 8.13
CA VAL A 327 13.87 2.29 9.20
C VAL A 327 14.93 3.31 8.81
N ASN A 328 15.06 4.38 9.60
CA ASN A 328 15.99 5.48 9.33
C ASN A 328 17.34 5.29 10.06
N ASN A 329 17.36 4.56 11.18
CA ASN A 329 18.57 4.23 11.91
C ASN A 329 19.14 2.90 11.42
N ARG A 330 20.22 2.93 10.66
CA ARG A 330 20.90 1.73 10.16
C ARG A 330 21.92 1.21 11.17
N VAL A 331 22.17 -0.09 11.10
CA VAL A 331 23.19 -0.75 11.92
C VAL A 331 24.57 -0.37 11.38
N GLU A 332 25.47 0.09 12.26
CA GLU A 332 26.88 0.25 11.92
C GLU A 332 27.58 -1.11 12.05
N ILE A 333 28.15 -1.59 10.96
CA ILE A 333 28.87 -2.86 10.92
C ILE A 333 30.36 -2.54 11.00
N PRO A 334 31.09 -3.00 12.05
CA PRO A 334 32.53 -2.82 12.14
C PRO A 334 33.27 -3.47 10.96
N ALA A 335 34.36 -2.87 10.52
CA ALA A 335 35.12 -3.30 9.33
C ALA A 335 35.57 -4.78 9.39
N GLU A 336 35.89 -5.30 10.58
CA GLU A 336 36.25 -6.71 10.78
C GLU A 336 35.12 -7.72 10.51
N TYR A 337 33.85 -7.24 10.44
CA TYR A 337 32.67 -8.06 10.12
C TYR A 337 32.15 -7.82 8.72
N GLU A 338 32.83 -7.03 7.89
CA GLU A 338 32.47 -6.84 6.49
C GLU A 338 32.47 -8.18 5.74
N GLY A 339 31.45 -8.42 4.92
CA GLY A 339 31.23 -9.71 4.23
C GLY A 339 30.72 -10.86 5.14
N LYS A 340 30.65 -10.66 6.45
CA LYS A 340 30.16 -11.62 7.45
C LYS A 340 28.79 -11.24 7.98
N ILE A 341 28.57 -9.94 8.13
CA ILE A 341 27.28 -9.30 8.44
C ILE A 341 27.06 -8.28 7.33
N ILE A 342 25.96 -8.40 6.58
CA ILE A 342 25.73 -7.61 5.37
C ILE A 342 24.37 -6.92 5.46
N ASP A 343 24.34 -5.58 5.41
CA ASP A 343 23.07 -4.83 5.31
C ASP A 343 22.62 -4.73 3.85
N MET A 344 21.60 -5.50 3.50
CA MET A 344 20.96 -5.51 2.18
C MET A 344 19.61 -4.77 2.18
N SER A 345 19.39 -3.87 3.13
CA SER A 345 18.09 -3.20 3.31
C SER A 345 17.67 -2.36 2.10
N GLU A 346 18.62 -1.82 1.32
CA GLU A 346 18.33 -0.94 0.18
C GLU A 346 18.54 -1.60 -1.19
N ASN A 347 19.38 -2.61 -1.27
CA ASN A 347 19.94 -3.06 -2.55
C ASN A 347 19.23 -4.30 -3.13
N GLU A 348 18.57 -5.10 -2.32
CA GLU A 348 18.00 -6.38 -2.76
C GLU A 348 16.52 -6.51 -2.36
N GLU A 349 15.75 -7.22 -3.18
CA GLU A 349 14.35 -7.51 -2.86
C GLU A 349 14.25 -8.63 -1.83
N LEU A 350 13.35 -8.46 -0.84
CA LEU A 350 13.19 -9.43 0.25
C LEU A 350 12.84 -10.84 -0.26
N ASN A 351 11.98 -10.93 -1.27
CA ASN A 351 11.55 -12.22 -1.82
C ASN A 351 12.71 -12.98 -2.49
N GLU A 352 13.67 -12.28 -3.08
CA GLU A 352 14.86 -12.89 -3.68
C GLU A 352 15.80 -13.42 -2.61
N LEU A 353 15.97 -12.68 -1.51
CA LEU A 353 16.78 -13.11 -0.37
C LEU A 353 16.23 -14.38 0.28
N LEU A 354 14.90 -14.61 0.26
CA LEU A 354 14.32 -15.84 0.80
C LEU A 354 14.84 -17.11 0.09
N PHE A 355 15.21 -17.03 -1.20
CA PHE A 355 15.74 -18.18 -1.93
C PHE A 355 17.13 -18.64 -1.50
N ILE A 356 17.88 -17.81 -0.76
CA ILE A 356 19.19 -18.13 -0.21
C ILE A 356 19.18 -18.27 1.31
N THR A 357 18.02 -18.10 1.95
CA THR A 357 17.87 -18.09 3.41
C THR A 357 17.75 -19.51 3.97
N ASP A 358 18.57 -19.83 4.95
CA ASP A 358 18.49 -21.09 5.72
C ASP A 358 17.69 -20.91 7.02
N ILE A 359 17.75 -19.73 7.65
CA ILE A 359 17.01 -19.39 8.87
C ILE A 359 16.49 -17.96 8.72
N LEU A 360 15.19 -17.77 8.90
CA LEU A 360 14.59 -16.43 8.99
C LEU A 360 14.39 -16.04 10.45
N ILE A 361 14.98 -14.91 10.85
CA ILE A 361 14.67 -14.25 12.12
C ILE A 361 13.81 -13.03 11.81
N THR A 362 12.60 -13.02 12.36
CA THR A 362 11.64 -11.93 12.17
C THR A 362 10.90 -11.65 13.46
N ASP A 363 9.86 -10.82 13.40
CA ASP A 363 8.98 -10.53 14.55
C ASP A 363 7.50 -10.49 14.12
N TYR A 364 6.99 -9.34 13.74
CA TYR A 364 5.58 -9.13 13.35
C TYR A 364 5.42 -8.89 11.85
N SER A 365 6.36 -9.35 11.05
CA SER A 365 6.38 -9.13 9.61
C SER A 365 5.50 -10.12 8.86
N SER A 366 4.86 -9.65 7.77
CA SER A 366 4.11 -10.52 6.86
C SER A 366 5.00 -11.42 5.99
N VAL A 367 6.33 -11.26 6.04
CA VAL A 367 7.27 -12.14 5.33
C VAL A 367 7.12 -13.62 5.71
N VAL A 368 6.52 -13.90 6.87
CA VAL A 368 6.24 -15.26 7.32
C VAL A 368 5.38 -16.06 6.34
N PHE A 369 4.50 -15.39 5.59
CA PHE A 369 3.68 -16.06 4.58
C PHE A 369 4.53 -16.52 3.39
N GLU A 370 5.40 -15.66 2.88
CA GLU A 370 6.31 -15.99 1.78
C GLU A 370 7.35 -17.03 2.21
N ALA A 371 7.95 -16.85 3.39
CA ALA A 371 8.93 -17.79 3.93
C ALA A 371 8.35 -19.19 4.15
N SER A 372 7.07 -19.27 4.55
CA SER A 372 6.39 -20.57 4.72
C SER A 372 6.24 -21.34 3.41
N LEU A 373 6.12 -20.66 2.25
CA LEU A 373 6.06 -21.30 0.93
C LEU A 373 7.37 -22.00 0.53
N LEU A 374 8.47 -21.61 1.15
CA LEU A 374 9.81 -22.17 0.95
C LEU A 374 10.24 -23.13 2.07
N ASP A 375 9.37 -23.40 3.03
CA ASP A 375 9.65 -24.21 4.23
C ASP A 375 10.86 -23.72 5.04
N ILE A 376 11.12 -22.41 5.04
CA ILE A 376 12.23 -21.80 5.76
C ILE A 376 11.97 -21.89 7.27
N PRO A 377 12.89 -22.47 8.09
CA PRO A 377 12.82 -22.41 9.54
C PRO A 377 12.78 -20.96 10.04
N MET A 378 11.86 -20.66 10.98
CA MET A 378 11.63 -19.28 11.44
C MET A 378 11.78 -19.16 12.96
N LEU A 379 12.42 -18.07 13.38
CA LEU A 379 12.45 -17.62 14.78
C LEU A 379 11.79 -16.24 14.89
N PHE A 380 10.91 -16.12 15.89
CA PHE A 380 10.14 -14.90 16.14
C PHE A 380 10.73 -14.14 17.32
N TYR A 381 11.62 -13.18 17.02
CA TYR A 381 12.29 -12.34 18.02
C TYR A 381 11.37 -11.23 18.53
N SER A 382 10.56 -11.55 19.54
CA SER A 382 9.40 -10.76 19.97
C SER A 382 9.59 -10.07 21.32
N PHE A 383 10.72 -9.36 21.50
CA PHE A 383 11.14 -8.72 22.75
C PHE A 383 10.17 -7.66 23.29
N ASP A 384 9.28 -7.11 22.45
CA ASP A 384 8.33 -6.05 22.78
C ASP A 384 6.86 -6.42 22.49
N LEU A 385 6.53 -7.72 22.47
CA LEU A 385 5.24 -8.26 22.03
C LEU A 385 4.04 -7.54 22.65
N GLN A 386 4.03 -7.34 23.97
CA GLN A 386 2.90 -6.70 24.66
C GLN A 386 2.65 -5.26 24.18
N ASN A 387 3.72 -4.49 24.00
CA ASN A 387 3.64 -3.13 23.47
C ASN A 387 3.15 -3.10 22.02
N TYR A 388 3.60 -4.09 21.23
CA TYR A 388 3.20 -4.18 19.82
C TYR A 388 1.73 -4.54 19.68
N ILE A 389 1.22 -5.49 20.43
CA ILE A 389 -0.21 -5.86 20.49
C ILE A 389 -1.06 -4.64 20.87
N ALA A 390 -0.67 -3.91 21.92
CA ALA A 390 -1.40 -2.74 22.39
C ALA A 390 -1.53 -1.64 21.32
N THR A 391 -0.51 -1.46 20.48
CA THR A 391 -0.46 -0.38 19.49
C THR A 391 -1.01 -0.77 18.13
N ARG A 392 -0.76 -1.98 17.65
CA ARG A 392 -1.11 -2.42 16.28
C ARG A 392 -2.31 -3.36 16.23
N GLY A 393 -2.33 -4.37 17.10
CA GLY A 393 -3.31 -5.45 17.10
C GLY A 393 -3.10 -6.46 15.95
N PHE A 394 -3.53 -7.68 16.21
CA PHE A 394 -3.47 -8.80 15.28
C PHE A 394 -4.88 -9.37 15.07
N TYR A 395 -5.08 -10.08 13.95
CA TYR A 395 -6.30 -10.83 13.69
C TYR A 395 -6.34 -12.18 14.41
N TYR A 396 -5.17 -12.69 14.81
CA TYR A 396 -5.00 -13.98 15.49
C TYR A 396 -4.21 -13.78 16.79
N GLU A 397 -4.38 -14.69 17.70
CA GLU A 397 -3.50 -14.79 18.88
C GLU A 397 -2.08 -15.11 18.42
N TYR A 398 -1.12 -14.28 18.81
CA TYR A 398 0.25 -14.30 18.28
C TYR A 398 0.93 -15.66 18.46
N ASP A 399 0.84 -16.23 19.68
CA ASP A 399 1.52 -17.47 20.05
C ASP A 399 1.03 -18.70 19.25
N SER A 400 -0.25 -18.71 18.88
CA SER A 400 -0.84 -19.77 18.06
C SER A 400 -0.80 -19.50 16.56
N PHE A 401 -0.46 -18.27 16.19
CA PHE A 401 -0.44 -17.85 14.79
C PHE A 401 0.90 -18.13 14.12
N VAL A 402 2.03 -17.81 14.79
CA VAL A 402 3.34 -17.84 14.12
C VAL A 402 3.82 -19.27 13.86
N PRO A 403 4.32 -19.55 12.62
CA PRO A 403 4.74 -20.89 12.25
C PRO A 403 6.20 -21.17 12.62
N GLY A 404 6.56 -20.91 13.88
CA GLY A 404 7.90 -21.13 14.37
C GLY A 404 8.05 -20.74 15.83
N LYS A 405 9.25 -20.89 16.37
CA LYS A 405 9.54 -20.65 17.77
C LYS A 405 9.63 -19.17 18.13
N ILE A 406 8.94 -18.78 19.19
CA ILE A 406 9.01 -17.42 19.76
C ILE A 406 10.17 -17.34 20.75
N VAL A 407 11.00 -16.32 20.61
CA VAL A 407 12.13 -16.01 21.48
C VAL A 407 12.12 -14.54 21.86
N TYR A 408 12.54 -14.21 23.07
CA TYR A 408 12.37 -12.86 23.64
C TYR A 408 13.71 -12.13 23.88
N ASN A 409 14.82 -12.83 23.78
CA ASN A 409 16.17 -12.28 23.98
C ASN A 409 17.21 -13.05 23.16
N MET A 410 18.44 -12.50 23.09
CA MET A 410 19.53 -13.09 22.31
C MET A 410 19.97 -14.47 22.79
N ASP A 411 19.92 -14.75 24.09
CA ASP A 411 20.36 -16.04 24.62
C ASP A 411 19.39 -17.16 24.21
N SER A 412 18.08 -16.92 24.34
CA SER A 412 17.06 -17.87 23.88
C SER A 412 17.03 -18.04 22.35
N LEU A 413 17.40 -17.00 21.60
CA LEU A 413 17.53 -17.07 20.14
C LEU A 413 18.72 -17.96 19.74
N ILE A 414 19.88 -17.74 20.33
CA ILE A 414 21.09 -18.53 20.07
C ILE A 414 20.86 -20.00 20.47
N GLU A 415 20.29 -20.24 21.65
CA GLU A 415 19.93 -21.60 22.10
C GLU A 415 19.00 -22.33 21.13
N ALA A 416 18.01 -21.61 20.57
CA ALA A 416 17.09 -22.21 19.59
C ALA A 416 17.81 -22.62 18.31
N ILE A 417 18.78 -21.83 17.83
CA ILE A 417 19.60 -22.16 16.63
C ILE A 417 20.52 -23.33 16.93
N ASP A 418 21.23 -23.35 18.07
CA ASP A 418 22.11 -24.44 18.50
C ASP A 418 21.38 -25.80 18.55
N LYS A 419 20.18 -25.77 19.12
CA LYS A 419 19.34 -26.96 19.27
C LYS A 419 18.53 -27.29 18.00
N LYS A 420 18.57 -26.43 16.95
CA LYS A 420 17.71 -26.50 15.77
C LYS A 420 16.22 -26.60 16.12
N ASP A 421 15.84 -25.93 17.20
CA ASP A 421 14.50 -25.92 17.73
C ASP A 421 13.71 -24.73 17.15
N PHE A 422 13.20 -24.92 15.94
CA PHE A 422 12.46 -23.92 15.20
C PHE A 422 10.95 -24.14 15.22
N GLU A 423 10.47 -25.25 15.77
CA GLU A 423 9.06 -25.66 15.72
C GLU A 423 8.53 -25.69 14.28
N SER A 424 9.37 -26.13 13.33
CA SER A 424 9.09 -26.10 11.87
C SER A 424 7.91 -27.00 11.46
N GLU A 425 7.48 -27.91 12.31
CA GLU A 425 6.28 -28.74 12.11
C GLU A 425 5.00 -27.88 11.98
N LYS A 426 5.03 -26.63 12.46
CA LYS A 426 3.92 -25.69 12.33
C LYS A 426 3.78 -25.11 10.92
N ILE A 427 4.84 -25.12 10.11
CA ILE A 427 4.89 -24.43 8.81
C ILE A 427 3.88 -25.03 7.84
N ASP A 428 3.76 -26.34 7.78
CA ASP A 428 2.86 -27.01 6.85
C ASP A 428 1.38 -26.68 7.11
N ALA A 429 0.94 -26.74 8.37
CA ALA A 429 -0.40 -26.33 8.75
C ALA A 429 -0.66 -24.84 8.46
N PHE A 430 0.34 -23.99 8.67
CA PHE A 430 0.27 -22.57 8.36
C PHE A 430 0.08 -22.33 6.85
N LYS A 431 0.86 -22.98 5.99
CA LYS A 431 0.70 -22.87 4.53
C LYS A 431 -0.71 -23.22 4.09
N HIS A 432 -1.23 -24.37 4.50
CA HIS A 432 -2.56 -24.84 4.10
C HIS A 432 -3.70 -23.99 4.68
N LYS A 433 -3.46 -23.27 5.78
CA LYS A 433 -4.43 -22.32 6.32
C LYS A 433 -4.48 -21.01 5.54
N PHE A 434 -3.32 -20.50 5.08
CA PHE A 434 -3.22 -19.17 4.50
C PHE A 434 -3.09 -19.14 2.97
N PHE A 435 -3.01 -20.31 2.35
CA PHE A 435 -3.00 -20.49 0.90
C PHE A 435 -3.89 -21.66 0.52
N ASP A 436 -5.00 -21.40 -0.17
CA ASP A 436 -5.91 -22.45 -0.61
C ASP A 436 -5.26 -23.32 -1.69
N GLU A 437 -4.41 -22.72 -2.53
CA GLU A 437 -3.73 -23.38 -3.63
C GLU A 437 -2.22 -23.09 -3.58
N LEU A 438 -1.43 -24.16 -3.67
CA LEU A 438 0.03 -24.14 -3.64
C LEU A 438 0.61 -24.54 -5.03
N ASP A 439 0.07 -23.96 -6.11
CA ASP A 439 0.30 -24.39 -7.49
C ASP A 439 1.02 -23.36 -8.38
N GLY A 440 1.34 -22.16 -7.86
CA GLY A 440 2.00 -21.11 -8.61
C GLY A 440 1.14 -20.52 -9.74
N LYS A 441 -0.19 -20.55 -9.61
CA LYS A 441 -1.11 -20.05 -10.65
C LYS A 441 -2.06 -18.95 -10.17
N ALA A 442 -1.70 -18.25 -9.10
CA ALA A 442 -2.52 -17.15 -8.59
C ALA A 442 -2.67 -16.01 -9.62
N GLY A 443 -1.59 -15.67 -10.34
CA GLY A 443 -1.63 -14.70 -11.44
C GLY A 443 -2.63 -15.08 -12.53
N LYS A 444 -2.68 -16.38 -12.87
CA LYS A 444 -3.66 -16.90 -13.84
C LYS A 444 -5.09 -16.80 -13.30
N ARG A 445 -5.35 -17.17 -12.05
CA ARG A 445 -6.71 -17.08 -11.46
C ARG A 445 -7.23 -15.66 -11.43
N VAL A 446 -6.37 -14.68 -11.10
CA VAL A 446 -6.76 -13.26 -11.16
C VAL A 446 -6.99 -12.80 -12.60
N ALA A 447 -6.15 -13.21 -13.56
CA ALA A 447 -6.36 -12.91 -14.99
C ALA A 447 -7.67 -13.53 -15.52
N ASP A 448 -7.99 -14.76 -15.15
CA ASP A 448 -9.25 -15.43 -15.51
C ASP A 448 -10.47 -14.67 -14.92
N LEU A 449 -10.38 -14.21 -13.67
CA LEU A 449 -11.40 -13.34 -13.06
C LEU A 449 -11.58 -12.07 -13.89
N VAL A 450 -10.48 -11.37 -14.24
CA VAL A 450 -10.52 -10.15 -15.06
C VAL A 450 -11.20 -10.41 -16.41
N VAL A 451 -10.82 -11.47 -17.11
CA VAL A 451 -11.39 -11.83 -18.42
C VAL A 451 -12.90 -12.14 -18.29
N SER A 452 -13.31 -12.89 -17.24
CA SER A 452 -14.71 -13.23 -17.03
C SER A 452 -15.64 -12.02 -16.83
N LEU A 453 -15.08 -10.87 -16.46
CA LEU A 453 -15.82 -9.63 -16.26
C LEU A 453 -15.97 -8.80 -17.55
N LEU A 454 -15.19 -9.09 -18.60
CA LEU A 454 -15.28 -8.37 -19.87
C LEU A 454 -16.55 -8.71 -20.63
N ASP A 455 -17.08 -9.92 -20.43
CA ASP A 455 -18.27 -10.44 -21.12
C ASP A 455 -19.60 -10.11 -20.39
N LYS A 456 -19.49 -9.66 -19.13
CA LYS A 456 -20.63 -9.18 -18.33
C LYS A 456 -20.94 -7.71 -18.64
#